data_1d3c940515acf8601ca274d7e70ba448
#
_entry.id   1d3c940515acf8601ca274d7e70ba448
#
_cell.length_a   1.000
_cell.length_b   1.000
_cell.length_c   1.000
_cell.angle_alpha   90.00
_cell.angle_beta   90.00
_cell.angle_gamma   90.00
#
_symmetry.space_group_name_H-M   'P 1'
#
loop_
_entity.id
_entity.type
_entity.pdbx_description
1 polymer ?
#
loop_
_entity_poly.entity_id
_entity_poly.type
_entity_poly.pdbx_seq_one_letter_code
_entity_poly.pdbx_strand_id
1 'polypeptide(L)'
;MVEISPAKIKIPSLAQVCIVVKDLDTVAENYWNMLGIGPWDIFTLEPPIAFDQTYRGKPASYGMKAGICQCGPCQLELIEPLHGENMYKDFLAERGEGLQHVMYLVDTIDEARNHVRLFAEQGFPVIMDGYLPDEYYAYVDTFSALKCVWEICKFPSSIPASIPHACIPKDPGQKSPAKIKVKAIAQVALVVKDVRETVEKYWNIVGIGPWEMCDVMPPLVHDQTYKGKPVSLGAKVGFTMAGGVQIELIEQPPPGDHPYTWEGLHHLMFLVDDINATTQIMNKAAIPTLMSEGVADGGCAYYDTVDPLKCIWEAFQPPKAGLPTTHYP
;
A
#
# COMPACT_ATOMS: atom_id res chain seq x y z
N MET A 1 20.96 19.81 15.03
CA MET A 1 20.88 18.48 15.67
C MET A 1 19.76 17.74 14.98
N VAL A 2 19.96 16.50 14.54
CA VAL A 2 18.88 15.68 13.99
C VAL A 2 17.96 15.33 15.17
N GLU A 3 16.69 15.70 15.09
CA GLU A 3 15.71 15.32 16.10
C GLU A 3 15.51 13.80 16.07
N ILE A 4 15.43 13.21 17.26
CA ILE A 4 15.21 11.76 17.40
C ILE A 4 13.75 11.57 17.79
N SER A 5 13.04 10.75 17.02
CA SER A 5 11.64 10.42 17.32
C SER A 5 11.50 9.83 18.73
N PRO A 6 10.49 10.26 19.50
CA PRO A 6 10.21 9.72 20.83
C PRO A 6 9.50 8.36 20.78
N ALA A 7 9.13 7.87 19.60
CA ALA A 7 8.41 6.61 19.42
C ALA A 7 9.14 5.44 20.07
N LYS A 8 8.40 4.60 20.79
CA LYS A 8 8.92 3.35 21.38
C LYS A 8 9.09 2.26 20.33
N ILE A 9 8.30 2.32 19.28
CA ILE A 9 8.37 1.43 18.11
C ILE A 9 9.03 2.24 16.99
N LYS A 10 9.99 1.64 16.33
CA LYS A 10 10.67 2.25 15.18
C LYS A 10 10.49 1.35 13.99
N ILE A 11 9.54 1.68 13.11
CA ILE A 11 9.33 0.93 11.88
C ILE A 11 10.44 1.28 10.89
N PRO A 12 11.30 0.30 10.51
CA PRO A 12 12.46 0.58 9.68
C PRO A 12 12.11 0.76 8.21
N SER A 13 11.06 0.09 7.76
CA SER A 13 10.64 0.09 6.35
C SER A 13 9.18 -0.32 6.20
N LEU A 14 8.53 0.18 5.14
CA LEU A 14 7.31 -0.39 4.62
C LEU A 14 7.70 -1.57 3.71
N ALA A 15 7.44 -2.78 4.16
CA ALA A 15 7.89 -4.00 3.48
C ALA A 15 6.85 -4.55 2.49
N GLN A 16 5.55 -4.33 2.78
CA GLN A 16 4.45 -4.87 1.98
C GLN A 16 3.26 -3.92 2.01
N VAL A 17 2.49 -3.94 0.92
CA VAL A 17 1.14 -3.36 0.83
C VAL A 17 0.17 -4.42 0.35
N CYS A 18 -1.00 -4.50 0.99
CA CYS A 18 -2.01 -5.52 0.72
C CYS A 18 -3.27 -4.96 0.08
N ILE A 19 -3.81 -5.72 -0.87
CA ILE A 19 -5.10 -5.52 -1.52
C ILE A 19 -5.98 -6.72 -1.19
N VAL A 20 -7.15 -6.48 -0.62
CA VAL A 20 -8.14 -7.52 -0.36
C VAL A 20 -9.05 -7.65 -1.59
N VAL A 21 -9.22 -8.88 -2.07
CA VAL A 21 -9.90 -9.22 -3.32
C VAL A 21 -10.89 -10.38 -3.13
N LYS A 22 -11.83 -10.52 -4.08
CA LYS A 22 -12.80 -11.64 -4.12
C LYS A 22 -12.33 -12.81 -4.98
N ASP A 23 -11.45 -12.56 -5.94
CA ASP A 23 -10.89 -13.54 -6.87
C ASP A 23 -9.41 -13.20 -7.10
N LEU A 24 -8.56 -13.82 -6.31
CA LEU A 24 -7.12 -13.56 -6.30
C LEU A 24 -6.48 -13.95 -7.64
N ASP A 25 -6.86 -15.10 -8.18
CA ASP A 25 -6.23 -15.63 -9.40
C ASP A 25 -6.45 -14.66 -10.57
N THR A 26 -7.71 -14.20 -10.75
CA THR A 26 -8.04 -13.20 -11.79
C THR A 26 -7.29 -11.88 -11.59
N VAL A 27 -7.19 -11.38 -10.36
CA VAL A 27 -6.51 -10.11 -10.11
C VAL A 27 -4.99 -10.25 -10.32
N ALA A 28 -4.37 -11.35 -9.88
CA ALA A 28 -2.95 -11.64 -10.12
C ALA A 28 -2.63 -11.74 -11.63
N GLU A 29 -3.50 -12.41 -12.42
CA GLU A 29 -3.38 -12.45 -13.88
C GLU A 29 -3.49 -11.05 -14.51
N ASN A 30 -4.39 -10.20 -14.01
CA ASN A 30 -4.52 -8.82 -14.48
C ASN A 30 -3.25 -8.01 -14.20
N TYR A 31 -2.68 -8.11 -13.01
CA TYR A 31 -1.39 -7.46 -12.68
C TYR A 31 -0.28 -7.89 -13.63
N TRP A 32 -0.18 -9.21 -13.89
CA TRP A 32 0.79 -9.76 -14.84
C TRP A 32 0.58 -9.24 -16.26
N ASN A 33 -0.66 -9.21 -16.72
CA ASN A 33 -0.99 -8.89 -18.11
C ASN A 33 -0.96 -7.37 -18.39
N MET A 34 -1.30 -6.54 -17.42
CA MET A 34 -1.46 -5.10 -17.61
C MET A 34 -0.20 -4.31 -17.25
N LEU A 35 0.43 -4.64 -16.11
CA LEU A 35 1.57 -3.89 -15.55
C LEU A 35 2.85 -4.71 -15.49
N GLY A 36 2.82 -6.00 -15.86
CA GLY A 36 3.97 -6.89 -15.81
C GLY A 36 4.45 -7.19 -14.39
N ILE A 37 3.59 -6.97 -13.38
CA ILE A 37 3.87 -7.30 -11.98
C ILE A 37 3.62 -8.79 -11.76
N GLY A 38 4.65 -9.50 -11.38
CA GLY A 38 4.70 -10.96 -11.21
C GLY A 38 6.10 -11.48 -11.48
N PRO A 39 6.37 -12.79 -11.39
CA PRO A 39 5.38 -13.83 -11.06
C PRO A 39 4.85 -13.73 -9.63
N TRP A 40 3.68 -14.31 -9.42
CA TRP A 40 3.02 -14.39 -8.12
C TRP A 40 3.20 -15.78 -7.53
N ASP A 41 3.57 -15.82 -6.24
CA ASP A 41 3.50 -17.01 -5.41
C ASP A 41 2.17 -16.99 -4.65
N ILE A 42 1.36 -18.04 -4.80
CA ILE A 42 0.02 -18.14 -4.23
C ILE A 42 -0.03 -19.26 -3.20
N PHE A 43 -0.42 -18.94 -2.00
CA PHE A 43 -0.50 -19.85 -0.86
C PHE A 43 -1.94 -19.97 -0.37
N THR A 44 -2.33 -21.17 0.07
CA THR A 44 -3.57 -21.39 0.83
C THR A 44 -3.21 -21.58 2.28
N LEU A 45 -3.63 -20.62 3.10
CA LEU A 45 -3.28 -20.53 4.51
C LEU A 45 -4.55 -20.74 5.36
N GLU A 46 -4.67 -21.93 5.92
CA GLU A 46 -5.82 -22.33 6.75
C GLU A 46 -5.42 -23.37 7.79
N PRO A 47 -6.21 -23.62 8.83
CA PRO A 47 -5.94 -24.67 9.79
C PRO A 47 -5.83 -26.05 9.13
N PRO A 48 -4.88 -26.92 9.55
CA PRO A 48 -4.00 -26.74 10.72
C PRO A 48 -2.68 -26.01 10.45
N ILE A 49 -2.43 -25.53 9.22
CA ILE A 49 -1.19 -24.83 8.89
C ILE A 49 -1.18 -23.46 9.60
N ALA A 50 -2.28 -22.70 9.50
CA ALA A 50 -2.52 -21.53 10.32
C ALA A 50 -3.11 -21.98 11.66
N PHE A 51 -2.54 -21.52 12.77
CA PHE A 51 -2.91 -21.96 14.11
C PHE A 51 -2.86 -20.81 15.13
N ASP A 52 -3.45 -21.06 16.32
CA ASP A 52 -3.56 -20.07 17.39
C ASP A 52 -4.07 -18.71 16.91
N GLN A 53 -5.02 -18.76 15.97
CA GLN A 53 -5.59 -17.56 15.37
C GLN A 53 -6.55 -16.88 16.34
N THR A 54 -6.49 -15.53 16.36
CA THR A 54 -7.49 -14.72 17.06
C THR A 54 -8.10 -13.66 16.13
N TYR A 55 -9.34 -13.26 16.47
CA TYR A 55 -10.02 -12.15 15.83
C TYR A 55 -10.82 -11.36 16.88
N ARG A 56 -10.57 -10.04 16.95
CA ARG A 56 -11.18 -9.14 17.95
C ARG A 56 -11.02 -9.66 19.38
N GLY A 57 -9.82 -10.17 19.70
CA GLY A 57 -9.46 -10.68 21.02
C GLY A 57 -10.10 -12.02 21.42
N LYS A 58 -10.70 -12.75 20.48
CA LYS A 58 -11.29 -14.07 20.69
C LYS A 58 -10.58 -15.11 19.82
N PRO A 59 -10.46 -16.37 20.30
CA PRO A 59 -10.01 -17.47 19.45
C PRO A 59 -10.85 -17.54 18.18
N ALA A 60 -10.20 -17.72 17.05
CA ALA A 60 -10.82 -17.78 15.73
C ALA A 60 -10.26 -18.94 14.90
N SER A 61 -10.96 -19.28 13.82
CA SER A 61 -10.50 -20.23 12.81
C SER A 61 -10.91 -19.70 11.45
N TYR A 62 -9.95 -19.22 10.69
CA TYR A 62 -10.18 -18.63 9.37
C TYR A 62 -9.13 -19.10 8.36
N GLY A 63 -9.50 -19.06 7.09
CA GLY A 63 -8.61 -19.36 5.97
C GLY A 63 -8.59 -18.25 4.95
N MET A 64 -7.48 -18.15 4.22
CA MET A 64 -7.26 -17.20 3.14
C MET A 64 -6.36 -17.78 2.05
N LYS A 65 -6.49 -17.28 0.83
CA LYS A 65 -5.43 -17.34 -0.17
C LYS A 65 -4.61 -16.06 -0.05
N ALA A 66 -3.30 -16.19 -0.06
CA ALA A 66 -2.35 -15.08 -0.12
C ALA A 66 -1.52 -15.19 -1.40
N GLY A 67 -1.60 -14.18 -2.26
CA GLY A 67 -0.76 -14.05 -3.43
C GLY A 67 0.32 -13.00 -3.19
N ILE A 68 1.57 -13.36 -3.38
CA ILE A 68 2.71 -12.51 -3.05
C ILE A 68 3.58 -12.28 -4.28
N CYS A 69 3.92 -11.02 -4.54
CA CYS A 69 4.84 -10.65 -5.61
C CYS A 69 5.81 -9.57 -5.13
N GLN A 70 7.12 -9.80 -5.32
CA GLN A 70 8.11 -8.77 -5.03
C GLN A 70 8.10 -7.72 -6.15
N CYS A 71 7.84 -6.46 -5.81
CA CYS A 71 7.79 -5.33 -6.72
C CYS A 71 8.79 -4.23 -6.32
N GLY A 72 10.06 -4.45 -6.63
CA GLY A 72 11.16 -3.61 -6.16
C GLY A 72 11.41 -3.79 -4.66
N PRO A 73 11.47 -2.69 -3.87
CA PRO A 73 11.69 -2.76 -2.43
C PRO A 73 10.43 -3.17 -1.63
N CYS A 74 9.25 -3.12 -2.25
CA CYS A 74 7.97 -3.41 -1.63
C CYS A 74 7.38 -4.71 -2.19
N GLN A 75 6.83 -5.53 -1.32
CA GLN A 75 6.03 -6.67 -1.71
C GLN A 75 4.58 -6.24 -1.92
N LEU A 76 3.99 -6.64 -3.04
CA LEU A 76 2.55 -6.51 -3.26
C LEU A 76 1.88 -7.82 -2.86
N GLU A 77 0.87 -7.71 -2.02
CA GLU A 77 0.08 -8.83 -1.56
C GLU A 77 -1.37 -8.73 -2.04
N LEU A 78 -1.94 -9.86 -2.43
CA LEU A 78 -3.37 -10.03 -2.66
C LEU A 78 -3.91 -11.01 -1.63
N ILE A 79 -5.00 -10.67 -0.93
CA ILE A 79 -5.68 -11.57 0.01
C ILE A 79 -7.10 -11.83 -0.46
N GLU A 80 -7.41 -13.12 -0.63
CA GLU A 80 -8.78 -13.62 -0.82
C GLU A 80 -9.22 -14.38 0.45
N PRO A 81 -10.16 -13.85 1.26
CA PRO A 81 -10.65 -14.56 2.43
C PRO A 81 -11.54 -15.74 2.04
N LEU A 82 -11.24 -16.93 2.56
CA LEU A 82 -11.97 -18.17 2.23
C LEU A 82 -13.13 -18.42 3.21
N HIS A 83 -12.82 -18.71 4.46
CA HIS A 83 -13.81 -19.04 5.48
C HIS A 83 -13.48 -18.41 6.84
N GLY A 84 -14.39 -18.53 7.80
CA GLY A 84 -14.25 -17.96 9.15
C GLY A 84 -14.48 -16.43 9.17
N GLU A 85 -14.67 -15.89 10.36
CA GLU A 85 -14.73 -14.45 10.60
C GLU A 85 -13.31 -13.88 10.66
N ASN A 86 -13.07 -12.80 9.93
CA ASN A 86 -11.76 -12.14 9.86
C ASN A 86 -11.89 -10.70 9.34
N MET A 87 -10.86 -9.89 9.52
CA MET A 87 -10.85 -8.48 9.13
C MET A 87 -10.97 -8.26 7.60
N TYR A 88 -10.58 -9.22 6.79
CA TYR A 88 -10.67 -9.09 5.33
C TYR A 88 -12.11 -9.21 4.85
N LYS A 89 -12.91 -10.09 5.46
CA LYS A 89 -14.36 -10.20 5.19
C LYS A 89 -15.11 -8.95 5.61
N ASP A 90 -14.75 -8.39 6.77
CA ASP A 90 -15.35 -7.12 7.21
C ASP A 90 -15.01 -6.00 6.21
N PHE A 91 -13.75 -5.91 5.78
CA PHE A 91 -13.33 -4.93 4.79
C PHE A 91 -14.09 -5.07 3.47
N LEU A 92 -14.23 -6.31 2.94
CA LEU A 92 -15.00 -6.56 1.73
C LEU A 92 -16.47 -6.17 1.87
N ALA A 93 -17.06 -6.39 3.05
CA ALA A 93 -18.44 -6.05 3.31
C ALA A 93 -18.68 -4.54 3.44
N GLU A 94 -17.73 -3.81 4.03
CA GLU A 94 -17.86 -2.39 4.33
C GLU A 94 -17.37 -1.49 3.19
N ARG A 95 -16.30 -1.89 2.49
CA ARG A 95 -15.60 -1.05 1.50
C ARG A 95 -15.48 -1.68 0.11
N GLY A 96 -15.72 -2.97 -0.02
CA GLY A 96 -15.44 -3.71 -1.24
C GLY A 96 -13.98 -4.10 -1.37
N GLU A 97 -13.55 -4.40 -2.60
CA GLU A 97 -12.17 -4.77 -2.91
C GLU A 97 -11.25 -3.54 -2.93
N GLY A 98 -10.01 -3.64 -2.45
CA GLY A 98 -9.08 -2.52 -2.47
C GLY A 98 -7.90 -2.64 -1.50
N LEU A 99 -7.09 -1.57 -1.45
CA LEU A 99 -5.98 -1.41 -0.51
C LEU A 99 -6.47 -1.43 0.93
N GLN A 100 -5.88 -2.28 1.77
CA GLN A 100 -6.40 -2.51 3.12
C GLN A 100 -5.37 -2.28 4.23
N HIS A 101 -4.17 -2.81 4.12
CA HIS A 101 -3.14 -2.65 5.13
C HIS A 101 -1.74 -2.51 4.54
N VAL A 102 -0.81 -2.11 5.39
CA VAL A 102 0.63 -2.12 5.10
C VAL A 102 1.35 -2.91 6.19
N MET A 103 2.51 -3.46 5.87
CA MET A 103 3.25 -4.34 6.76
C MET A 103 4.70 -3.89 6.93
N TYR A 104 5.25 -4.14 8.11
CA TYR A 104 6.68 -4.12 8.35
C TYR A 104 7.16 -5.43 8.97
N LEU A 105 8.44 -5.73 8.74
CA LEU A 105 9.07 -6.94 9.23
C LEU A 105 9.85 -6.70 10.52
N VAL A 106 9.87 -7.72 11.35
CA VAL A 106 10.73 -7.85 12.52
C VAL A 106 11.54 -9.15 12.45
N ASP A 107 12.64 -9.23 13.20
CA ASP A 107 13.57 -10.35 13.10
C ASP A 107 13.11 -11.59 13.88
N THR A 108 12.31 -11.40 14.95
CA THR A 108 11.90 -12.49 15.83
C THR A 108 10.42 -12.39 16.24
N ILE A 109 9.83 -13.55 16.55
CA ILE A 109 8.47 -13.61 17.11
C ILE A 109 8.35 -12.86 18.44
N ASP A 110 9.40 -12.90 19.27
CA ASP A 110 9.39 -12.18 20.55
C ASP A 110 9.41 -10.66 20.33
N GLU A 111 10.11 -10.18 19.33
CA GLU A 111 10.06 -8.78 18.92
C GLU A 111 8.68 -8.37 18.42
N ALA A 112 8.06 -9.19 17.55
CA ALA A 112 6.70 -8.95 17.09
C ALA A 112 5.71 -8.86 18.26
N ARG A 113 5.76 -9.80 19.20
CA ARG A 113 4.92 -9.78 20.42
C ARG A 113 5.18 -8.56 21.29
N ASN A 114 6.45 -8.14 21.42
CA ASN A 114 6.79 -6.91 22.14
C ASN A 114 6.21 -5.67 21.45
N HIS A 115 6.27 -5.59 20.12
CA HIS A 115 5.64 -4.49 19.37
C HIS A 115 4.11 -4.49 19.53
N VAL A 116 3.46 -5.64 19.46
CA VAL A 116 2.02 -5.79 19.78
C VAL A 116 1.70 -5.21 21.16
N ARG A 117 2.47 -5.57 22.19
CA ARG A 117 2.30 -5.02 23.55
C ARG A 117 2.47 -3.50 23.59
N LEU A 118 3.50 -2.97 22.92
CA LEU A 118 3.77 -1.53 22.87
C LEU A 118 2.67 -0.76 22.13
N PHE A 119 2.07 -1.33 21.07
CA PHE A 119 0.91 -0.75 20.41
C PHE A 119 -0.32 -0.75 21.33
N ALA A 120 -0.59 -1.86 22.01
CA ALA A 120 -1.70 -1.94 22.96
C ALA A 120 -1.58 -0.93 24.11
N GLU A 121 -0.36 -0.70 24.63
CA GLU A 121 -0.07 0.34 25.64
C GLU A 121 -0.36 1.77 25.15
N GLN A 122 -0.32 1.98 23.85
CA GLN A 122 -0.64 3.25 23.19
C GLN A 122 -2.12 3.35 22.77
N GLY A 123 -2.93 2.33 23.09
CA GLY A 123 -4.36 2.31 22.76
C GLY A 123 -4.69 1.72 21.38
N PHE A 124 -3.76 1.05 20.73
CA PHE A 124 -3.95 0.37 19.45
C PHE A 124 -4.02 -1.16 19.67
N PRO A 125 -5.22 -1.73 19.85
CA PRO A 125 -5.38 -3.16 20.08
C PRO A 125 -5.12 -3.98 18.82
N VAL A 126 -4.81 -5.28 19.00
CA VAL A 126 -4.78 -6.23 17.90
C VAL A 126 -6.20 -6.49 17.41
N ILE A 127 -6.38 -6.39 16.10
CA ILE A 127 -7.64 -6.76 15.41
C ILE A 127 -7.65 -8.25 15.15
N MET A 128 -6.55 -8.79 14.62
CA MET A 128 -6.41 -10.17 14.19
C MET A 128 -4.94 -10.57 14.28
N ASP A 129 -4.67 -11.78 14.73
CA ASP A 129 -3.34 -12.37 14.71
C ASP A 129 -3.39 -13.89 14.55
N GLY A 130 -2.23 -14.48 14.32
CA GLY A 130 -2.08 -15.93 14.21
C GLY A 130 -0.65 -16.34 13.90
N TYR A 131 -0.47 -17.64 13.81
CA TYR A 131 0.80 -18.28 13.52
C TYR A 131 0.72 -19.11 12.25
N LEU A 132 1.81 -19.13 11.52
CA LEU A 132 2.20 -20.16 10.57
C LEU A 132 3.50 -20.80 11.09
N PRO A 133 3.96 -21.94 10.55
CA PRO A 133 5.22 -22.53 10.96
C PRO A 133 6.39 -21.54 10.84
N ASP A 134 7.06 -21.23 11.96
CA ASP A 134 8.15 -20.25 12.08
C ASP A 134 7.76 -18.79 11.69
N GLU A 135 6.47 -18.44 11.78
CA GLU A 135 5.93 -17.12 11.44
C GLU A 135 4.91 -16.68 12.48
N TYR A 136 4.85 -15.37 12.71
CA TYR A 136 3.78 -14.71 13.46
C TYR A 136 3.38 -13.45 12.73
N TYR A 137 2.08 -13.23 12.59
CA TYR A 137 1.50 -12.03 12.02
C TYR A 137 0.47 -11.43 12.97
N ALA A 138 0.41 -10.10 13.03
CA ALA A 138 -0.56 -9.37 13.85
C ALA A 138 -0.94 -8.05 13.20
N TYR A 139 -2.23 -7.79 13.12
CA TYR A 139 -2.82 -6.55 12.61
C TYR A 139 -3.25 -5.68 13.77
N VAL A 140 -2.74 -4.45 13.84
CA VAL A 140 -3.04 -3.49 14.90
C VAL A 140 -3.98 -2.39 14.40
N ASP A 141 -4.95 -2.01 15.24
CA ASP A 141 -5.95 -0.98 14.91
C ASP A 141 -5.35 0.43 15.00
N THR A 142 -4.58 0.77 14.00
CA THR A 142 -3.92 2.08 13.88
C THR A 142 -4.68 3.05 12.97
N PHE A 143 -5.84 2.65 12.40
CA PHE A 143 -6.55 3.46 11.41
C PHE A 143 -6.93 4.86 11.91
N SER A 144 -7.37 4.98 13.15
CA SER A 144 -7.76 6.28 13.73
C SER A 144 -6.61 7.29 13.75
N ALA A 145 -5.37 6.83 13.95
CA ALA A 145 -4.17 7.66 14.06
C ALA A 145 -3.37 7.72 12.74
N LEU A 146 -3.09 6.58 12.14
CA LEU A 146 -2.16 6.44 10.99
C LEU A 146 -2.88 6.25 9.65
N LYS A 147 -4.22 6.25 9.65
CA LYS A 147 -5.08 6.14 8.45
C LYS A 147 -4.94 4.85 7.65
N CYS A 148 -4.27 3.86 8.19
CA CYS A 148 -4.22 2.49 7.69
C CYS A 148 -4.03 1.52 8.86
N VAL A 149 -4.31 0.27 8.62
CA VAL A 149 -3.94 -0.83 9.52
C VAL A 149 -2.47 -1.16 9.25
N TRP A 150 -1.69 -1.32 10.32
CA TRP A 150 -0.32 -1.82 10.23
C TRP A 150 -0.26 -3.28 10.67
N GLU A 151 0.36 -4.08 9.85
CA GLU A 151 0.73 -5.46 10.16
C GLU A 151 2.16 -5.52 10.67
N ILE A 152 2.36 -6.32 11.69
CA ILE A 152 3.65 -6.74 12.23
C ILE A 152 3.85 -8.16 11.81
N CYS A 153 4.92 -8.45 11.07
CA CYS A 153 5.17 -9.82 10.64
C CYS A 153 6.63 -10.22 10.87
N LYS A 154 6.81 -11.44 11.35
CA LYS A 154 8.08 -12.18 11.29
C LYS A 154 7.89 -13.28 10.26
N PHE A 155 8.51 -13.13 9.10
CA PHE A 155 8.46 -14.15 8.06
C PHE A 155 9.20 -15.42 8.44
N PRO A 156 8.76 -16.59 7.94
CA PRO A 156 9.46 -17.84 8.18
C PRO A 156 10.84 -17.83 7.49
N SER A 157 11.80 -18.53 8.06
CA SER A 157 13.14 -18.70 7.49
C SER A 157 13.12 -19.44 6.16
N SER A 158 12.08 -20.26 5.94
CA SER A 158 11.79 -20.95 4.67
C SER A 158 10.30 -21.31 4.63
N ILE A 159 9.73 -21.28 3.43
CA ILE A 159 8.33 -21.68 3.24
C ILE A 159 8.23 -23.19 3.41
N PRO A 160 7.42 -23.70 4.36
CA PRO A 160 7.22 -25.12 4.53
C PRO A 160 6.60 -25.78 3.29
N ALA A 161 7.15 -26.91 2.86
CA ALA A 161 6.62 -27.65 1.70
C ALA A 161 5.18 -28.18 1.89
N SER A 162 4.68 -28.16 3.12
CA SER A 162 3.30 -28.53 3.46
C SER A 162 2.28 -27.46 3.11
N ILE A 163 2.69 -26.21 2.85
CA ILE A 163 1.79 -25.12 2.46
C ILE A 163 1.41 -25.31 0.99
N PRO A 164 0.12 -25.44 0.63
CA PRO A 164 -0.32 -25.49 -0.76
C PRO A 164 0.14 -24.24 -1.50
N HIS A 165 0.86 -24.46 -2.61
CA HIS A 165 1.51 -23.40 -3.37
C HIS A 165 1.20 -23.53 -4.86
N ALA A 166 0.93 -22.39 -5.50
CA ALA A 166 0.76 -22.23 -6.94
C ALA A 166 1.47 -20.97 -7.42
N CYS A 167 1.70 -20.86 -8.73
CA CYS A 167 2.31 -19.67 -9.32
C CYS A 167 1.44 -19.11 -10.46
N ILE A 168 1.45 -17.78 -10.61
CA ILE A 168 0.88 -17.09 -11.76
C ILE A 168 1.96 -16.17 -12.35
N PRO A 169 2.35 -16.35 -13.64
CA PRO A 169 1.88 -17.43 -14.54
C PRO A 169 2.39 -18.80 -14.09
N LYS A 170 1.70 -19.87 -14.52
CA LYS A 170 2.09 -21.25 -14.19
C LYS A 170 3.46 -21.65 -14.75
N ASP A 171 3.85 -21.08 -15.88
CA ASP A 171 5.18 -21.23 -16.45
C ASP A 171 6.07 -20.06 -16.02
N PRO A 172 7.08 -20.29 -15.17
CA PRO A 172 8.00 -19.22 -14.72
C PRO A 172 8.82 -18.59 -15.87
N GLY A 173 8.94 -19.29 -17.01
CA GLY A 173 9.61 -18.77 -18.21
C GLY A 173 8.74 -17.86 -19.09
N GLN A 174 7.45 -17.79 -18.82
CA GLN A 174 6.52 -16.96 -19.58
C GLN A 174 6.86 -15.48 -19.42
N LYS A 175 6.87 -14.75 -20.55
CA LYS A 175 7.04 -13.30 -20.53
C LYS A 175 5.69 -12.62 -20.42
N SER A 176 5.60 -11.61 -19.56
CA SER A 176 4.39 -10.79 -19.48
C SER A 176 4.12 -10.08 -20.82
N PRO A 177 2.86 -10.07 -21.28
CA PRO A 177 2.42 -9.32 -22.46
C PRO A 177 2.31 -7.82 -22.22
N ALA A 178 2.41 -7.36 -20.98
CA ALA A 178 2.28 -5.96 -20.59
C ALA A 178 3.20 -5.05 -21.40
N LYS A 179 2.66 -3.93 -21.87
CA LYS A 179 3.42 -2.92 -22.64
C LYS A 179 4.24 -2.00 -21.74
N ILE A 180 3.75 -1.80 -20.50
CA ILE A 180 4.48 -1.14 -19.42
C ILE A 180 4.83 -2.21 -18.42
N LYS A 181 6.05 -2.18 -17.91
CA LYS A 181 6.51 -3.10 -16.88
C LYS A 181 6.89 -2.29 -15.65
N VAL A 182 6.01 -2.30 -14.68
CA VAL A 182 6.28 -1.72 -13.37
C VAL A 182 7.30 -2.60 -12.64
N LYS A 183 8.47 -2.03 -12.35
CA LYS A 183 9.58 -2.76 -11.72
C LYS A 183 9.59 -2.59 -10.20
N ALA A 184 8.97 -1.52 -9.71
CA ALA A 184 8.95 -1.21 -8.29
C ALA A 184 7.71 -0.38 -7.94
N ILE A 185 7.13 -0.65 -6.78
CA ILE A 185 6.28 0.28 -6.07
C ILE A 185 7.21 1.32 -5.46
N ALA A 186 7.15 2.54 -5.97
CA ALA A 186 7.99 3.63 -5.49
C ALA A 186 7.34 4.37 -4.32
N GLN A 187 5.99 4.39 -4.28
CA GLN A 187 5.24 5.12 -3.26
C GLN A 187 3.92 4.41 -2.93
N VAL A 188 3.52 4.52 -1.67
CA VAL A 188 2.19 4.18 -1.16
C VAL A 188 1.57 5.45 -0.61
N ALA A 189 0.43 5.87 -1.17
CA ALA A 189 -0.22 7.11 -0.81
C ALA A 189 -1.49 6.89 0.03
N LEU A 190 -1.68 7.79 1.00
CA LEU A 190 -2.84 7.85 1.87
C LEU A 190 -3.49 9.23 1.77
N VAL A 191 -4.81 9.26 1.73
CA VAL A 191 -5.58 10.50 1.89
C VAL A 191 -5.91 10.69 3.37
N VAL A 192 -5.69 11.91 3.86
CA VAL A 192 -5.86 12.28 5.28
C VAL A 192 -6.61 13.61 5.39
N LYS A 193 -7.25 13.87 6.52
CA LYS A 193 -7.94 15.16 6.76
C LYS A 193 -6.98 16.30 7.10
N ASP A 194 -5.90 15.98 7.81
CA ASP A 194 -4.87 16.91 8.23
C ASP A 194 -3.51 16.24 8.10
N VAL A 195 -2.74 16.70 7.13
CA VAL A 195 -1.39 16.14 6.84
C VAL A 195 -0.47 16.37 8.04
N ARG A 196 -0.48 17.58 8.63
CA ARG A 196 0.45 17.91 9.71
C ARG A 196 0.18 17.06 10.96
N GLU A 197 -1.08 16.95 11.37
CA GLU A 197 -1.46 16.11 12.50
C GLU A 197 -1.09 14.64 12.26
N THR A 198 -1.28 14.16 11.03
CA THR A 198 -0.97 12.75 10.70
C THR A 198 0.54 12.51 10.67
N VAL A 199 1.33 13.42 10.12
CA VAL A 199 2.81 13.37 10.15
C VAL A 199 3.34 13.31 11.58
N GLU A 200 2.79 14.15 12.49
CA GLU A 200 3.15 14.13 13.91
C GLU A 200 2.85 12.77 14.55
N LYS A 201 1.73 12.14 14.21
CA LYS A 201 1.37 10.80 14.70
C LYS A 201 2.33 9.73 14.18
N TYR A 202 2.66 9.74 12.88
CA TYR A 202 3.66 8.81 12.33
C TYR A 202 5.02 8.94 13.03
N TRP A 203 5.48 10.17 13.27
CA TRP A 203 6.71 10.43 13.98
C TRP A 203 6.69 9.96 15.43
N ASN A 204 5.60 10.25 16.15
CA ASN A 204 5.50 10.00 17.59
C ASN A 204 5.12 8.56 17.95
N ILE A 205 4.37 7.85 17.10
CA ILE A 205 3.86 6.50 17.39
C ILE A 205 4.80 5.42 16.85
N VAL A 206 5.25 5.58 15.58
CA VAL A 206 5.98 4.53 14.85
C VAL A 206 7.36 4.96 14.36
N GLY A 207 7.79 6.19 14.66
CA GLY A 207 9.13 6.69 14.36
C GLY A 207 9.45 6.86 12.88
N ILE A 208 8.42 6.92 12.02
CA ILE A 208 8.58 7.16 10.59
C ILE A 208 8.73 8.66 10.33
N GLY A 209 9.83 9.04 9.68
CA GLY A 209 10.24 10.39 9.35
C GLY A 209 11.76 10.53 9.31
N PRO A 210 12.33 11.76 9.11
CA PRO A 210 11.63 13.04 8.98
C PRO A 210 10.78 13.13 7.71
N TRP A 211 9.84 14.07 7.71
CA TRP A 211 8.92 14.29 6.61
C TRP A 211 9.27 15.54 5.82
N GLU A 212 9.07 15.49 4.54
CA GLU A 212 9.07 16.64 3.66
C GLU A 212 7.62 17.05 3.39
N MET A 213 7.33 18.36 3.54
CA MET A 213 6.02 18.95 3.38
C MET A 213 6.02 19.87 2.17
N CYS A 214 5.00 19.78 1.32
CA CYS A 214 4.86 20.60 0.12
C CYS A 214 3.40 21.05 -0.07
N ASP A 215 3.23 22.32 -0.45
CA ASP A 215 1.96 22.83 -0.97
C ASP A 215 1.96 22.63 -2.50
N VAL A 216 1.30 21.58 -2.96
CA VAL A 216 1.15 21.23 -4.37
C VAL A 216 -0.02 22.04 -4.94
N MET A 217 0.28 23.29 -5.36
CA MET A 217 -0.70 24.27 -5.83
C MET A 217 -0.22 24.99 -7.09
N PRO A 218 -1.11 25.56 -7.90
CA PRO A 218 -0.69 26.43 -9.00
C PRO A 218 0.20 27.60 -8.51
N PRO A 219 1.29 27.97 -9.20
CA PRO A 219 1.68 27.48 -10.54
C PRO A 219 2.56 26.21 -10.54
N LEU A 220 2.88 25.61 -9.39
CA LEU A 220 3.68 24.38 -9.31
C LEU A 220 3.00 23.25 -10.07
N VAL A 221 1.68 23.11 -9.90
CA VAL A 221 0.83 22.19 -10.69
C VAL A 221 0.08 22.98 -11.77
N HIS A 222 -0.03 22.39 -12.96
CA HIS A 222 -0.68 23.00 -14.11
C HIS A 222 -1.30 21.92 -15.01
N ASP A 223 -2.12 22.34 -15.97
CA ASP A 223 -2.77 21.47 -16.96
C ASP A 223 -3.51 20.27 -16.35
N GLN A 224 -4.10 20.50 -15.16
CA GLN A 224 -4.78 19.45 -14.41
C GLN A 224 -6.07 19.01 -15.12
N THR A 225 -6.27 17.72 -15.22
CA THR A 225 -7.52 17.13 -15.70
C THR A 225 -8.02 16.05 -14.75
N TYR A 226 -9.35 15.93 -14.59
CA TYR A 226 -10.02 14.82 -13.93
C TYR A 226 -11.18 14.32 -14.79
N LYS A 227 -11.18 13.01 -15.11
CA LYS A 227 -12.14 12.39 -16.04
C LYS A 227 -12.24 13.15 -17.37
N GLY A 228 -11.09 13.59 -17.89
CA GLY A 228 -10.97 14.32 -19.15
C GLY A 228 -11.45 15.78 -19.12
N LYS A 229 -11.83 16.32 -17.96
CA LYS A 229 -12.23 17.73 -17.81
C LYS A 229 -11.14 18.52 -17.10
N PRO A 230 -10.87 19.77 -17.52
CA PRO A 230 -9.97 20.65 -16.79
C PRO A 230 -10.46 20.86 -15.35
N VAL A 231 -9.52 20.80 -14.41
CA VAL A 231 -9.76 21.09 -12.99
C VAL A 231 -8.63 21.99 -12.45
N SER A 232 -8.84 22.60 -11.31
CA SER A 232 -7.79 23.29 -10.57
C SER A 232 -7.85 22.82 -9.13
N LEU A 233 -7.02 21.85 -8.82
CA LEU A 233 -6.92 21.25 -7.49
C LEU A 233 -5.60 21.68 -6.85
N GLY A 234 -5.63 21.92 -5.56
CA GLY A 234 -4.44 22.06 -4.74
C GLY A 234 -4.50 21.07 -3.60
N ALA A 235 -3.37 20.58 -3.19
CA ALA A 235 -3.27 19.70 -2.05
C ALA A 235 -2.03 20.05 -1.22
N LYS A 236 -2.12 19.88 0.10
CA LYS A 236 -0.94 19.79 0.94
C LYS A 236 -0.53 18.33 0.99
N VAL A 237 0.74 18.09 0.82
CA VAL A 237 1.29 16.74 0.88
C VAL A 237 2.44 16.67 1.86
N GLY A 238 2.56 15.51 2.49
CA GLY A 238 3.72 15.14 3.30
C GLY A 238 4.28 13.83 2.78
N PHE A 239 5.58 13.71 2.60
CA PHE A 239 6.18 12.46 2.15
C PHE A 239 7.49 12.16 2.88
N THR A 240 7.76 10.88 3.06
CA THR A 240 9.01 10.38 3.69
C THR A 240 9.37 9.01 3.14
N MET A 241 10.64 8.67 3.22
CA MET A 241 11.08 7.32 2.88
C MET A 241 10.93 6.39 4.09
N ALA A 242 10.23 5.28 3.90
CA ALA A 242 10.18 4.17 4.83
C ALA A 242 10.92 2.96 4.24
N GLY A 243 12.22 2.91 4.45
CA GLY A 243 13.09 1.98 3.73
C GLY A 243 13.26 2.39 2.27
N GLY A 244 12.93 1.50 1.34
CA GLY A 244 13.02 1.75 -0.11
C GLY A 244 11.74 2.29 -0.75
N VAL A 245 10.68 2.53 0.02
CA VAL A 245 9.36 2.96 -0.43
C VAL A 245 9.02 4.31 0.19
N GLN A 246 8.48 5.23 -0.61
CA GLN A 246 7.97 6.49 -0.11
C GLN A 246 6.54 6.30 0.44
N ILE A 247 6.25 6.86 1.60
CA ILE A 247 4.89 7.07 2.10
C ILE A 247 4.51 8.50 1.79
N GLU A 248 3.34 8.68 1.18
CA GLU A 248 2.76 10.00 0.93
C GLU A 248 1.44 10.17 1.69
N LEU A 249 1.29 11.32 2.29
CA LEU A 249 0.03 11.77 2.89
C LEU A 249 -0.50 12.95 2.08
N ILE A 250 -1.73 12.84 1.60
CA ILE A 250 -2.40 13.89 0.81
C ILE A 250 -3.55 14.45 1.63
N GLU A 251 -3.52 15.76 1.92
CA GLU A 251 -4.65 16.41 2.60
C GLU A 251 -5.85 16.43 1.65
N GLN A 252 -6.97 15.90 2.16
CA GLN A 252 -8.21 15.83 1.38
C GLN A 252 -8.65 17.22 0.94
N PRO A 253 -8.77 17.49 -0.37
CA PRO A 253 -9.29 18.78 -0.83
C PRO A 253 -10.74 19.00 -0.36
N PRO A 254 -11.23 20.27 -0.37
CA PRO A 254 -12.64 20.54 -0.13
C PRO A 254 -13.55 19.70 -1.03
N PRO A 255 -14.79 19.39 -0.61
CA PRO A 255 -15.71 18.60 -1.41
C PRO A 255 -15.84 19.11 -2.84
N GLY A 256 -15.70 18.20 -3.82
CA GLY A 256 -15.68 18.53 -5.24
C GLY A 256 -15.51 17.30 -6.12
N ASP A 257 -15.32 17.51 -7.42
CA ASP A 257 -15.08 16.44 -8.39
C ASP A 257 -13.58 16.14 -8.45
N HIS A 258 -13.11 15.25 -7.59
CA HIS A 258 -11.72 14.80 -7.46
C HIS A 258 -11.66 13.36 -6.92
N PRO A 259 -10.51 12.63 -7.08
CA PRO A 259 -10.41 11.24 -6.64
C PRO A 259 -10.30 11.07 -5.12
N TYR A 260 -9.88 12.08 -4.36
CA TYR A 260 -9.53 12.01 -2.94
C TYR A 260 -10.77 12.08 -2.02
N THR A 261 -11.69 11.11 -2.12
CA THR A 261 -13.03 11.18 -1.49
C THR A 261 -13.14 10.47 -0.14
N TRP A 262 -12.11 9.73 0.29
CA TRP A 262 -12.10 8.99 1.57
C TRP A 262 -10.74 9.08 2.24
N GLU A 263 -10.70 8.92 3.56
CA GLU A 263 -9.43 8.76 4.31
C GLU A 263 -8.93 7.32 4.24
N GLY A 264 -7.62 7.16 4.12
CA GLY A 264 -6.94 5.88 4.13
C GLY A 264 -6.06 5.64 2.91
N LEU A 265 -5.61 4.41 2.71
CA LEU A 265 -4.84 4.00 1.56
C LEU A 265 -5.60 4.31 0.26
N HIS A 266 -4.92 4.91 -0.70
CA HIS A 266 -5.57 5.48 -1.88
C HIS A 266 -4.99 4.94 -3.20
N HIS A 267 -3.69 5.02 -3.40
CA HIS A 267 -3.07 4.58 -4.64
C HIS A 267 -1.64 4.09 -4.44
N LEU A 268 -1.14 3.40 -5.45
CA LEU A 268 0.25 2.99 -5.58
C LEU A 268 0.89 3.74 -6.75
N MET A 269 2.17 4.11 -6.62
CA MET A 269 2.87 4.88 -7.65
C MET A 269 4.12 4.16 -8.12
N PHE A 270 4.41 4.31 -9.41
CA PHE A 270 5.68 3.93 -10.04
C PHE A 270 6.31 5.10 -10.81
N LEU A 271 7.63 5.12 -10.85
CA LEU A 271 8.40 6.16 -11.54
C LEU A 271 8.50 5.87 -13.03
N VAL A 272 8.49 6.95 -13.83
CA VAL A 272 8.68 6.91 -15.29
C VAL A 272 9.62 8.01 -15.75
N ASP A 273 10.27 7.78 -16.88
CA ASP A 273 11.16 8.77 -17.53
C ASP A 273 10.39 9.77 -18.40
N ASP A 274 9.23 9.36 -18.95
CA ASP A 274 8.37 10.16 -19.83
C ASP A 274 6.91 9.86 -19.56
N ILE A 275 6.24 10.78 -18.86
CA ILE A 275 4.83 10.63 -18.46
C ILE A 275 3.90 10.65 -19.67
N ASN A 276 4.21 11.44 -20.70
CA ASN A 276 3.38 11.54 -21.90
C ASN A 276 3.42 10.25 -22.71
N ALA A 277 4.62 9.69 -22.93
CA ALA A 277 4.79 8.41 -23.61
C ALA A 277 4.11 7.27 -22.82
N THR A 278 4.28 7.24 -21.50
CA THR A 278 3.63 6.26 -20.62
C THR A 278 2.13 6.34 -20.72
N THR A 279 1.54 7.53 -20.60
CA THR A 279 0.10 7.75 -20.67
C THR A 279 -0.49 7.34 -22.04
N GLN A 280 0.25 7.62 -23.14
CA GLN A 280 -0.18 7.15 -24.46
C GLN A 280 -0.21 5.62 -24.55
N ILE A 281 0.77 4.93 -23.96
CA ILE A 281 0.82 3.46 -23.94
C ILE A 281 -0.34 2.90 -23.11
N MET A 282 -0.59 3.47 -21.92
CA MET A 282 -1.70 3.05 -21.03
C MET A 282 -3.06 3.22 -21.72
N ASN A 283 -3.31 4.37 -22.32
CA ASN A 283 -4.57 4.63 -23.03
C ASN A 283 -4.75 3.69 -24.24
N LYS A 284 -3.68 3.40 -25.01
CA LYS A 284 -3.73 2.39 -26.09
C LYS A 284 -3.97 0.97 -25.59
N ALA A 285 -3.59 0.66 -24.35
CA ALA A 285 -3.88 -0.60 -23.69
C ALA A 285 -5.27 -0.65 -23.04
N ALA A 286 -6.13 0.34 -23.33
CA ALA A 286 -7.47 0.50 -22.75
C ALA A 286 -7.48 0.70 -21.23
N ILE A 287 -6.42 1.30 -20.68
CA ILE A 287 -6.33 1.72 -19.28
C ILE A 287 -6.46 3.25 -19.29
N PRO A 288 -7.67 3.80 -19.02
CA PRO A 288 -7.92 5.23 -19.18
C PRO A 288 -7.25 6.05 -18.07
N THR A 289 -6.88 7.27 -18.43
CA THR A 289 -6.40 8.26 -17.48
C THR A 289 -7.57 8.80 -16.66
N LEU A 290 -7.51 8.63 -15.35
CA LEU A 290 -8.49 9.16 -14.39
C LEU A 290 -8.22 10.64 -14.09
N MET A 291 -6.95 10.95 -13.77
CA MET A 291 -6.47 12.30 -13.48
C MET A 291 -5.07 12.46 -14.06
N SER A 292 -4.72 13.66 -14.48
CA SER A 292 -3.35 14.00 -14.86
C SER A 292 -3.05 15.44 -14.52
N GLU A 293 -1.77 15.73 -14.28
CA GLU A 293 -1.27 17.07 -14.05
C GLU A 293 0.20 17.20 -14.42
N GLY A 294 0.58 18.39 -14.87
CA GLY A 294 1.98 18.79 -14.90
C GLY A 294 2.43 19.21 -13.52
N VAL A 295 3.64 18.83 -13.13
CA VAL A 295 4.27 19.23 -11.86
C VAL A 295 5.62 19.81 -12.17
N ALA A 296 5.75 21.14 -12.20
CA ALA A 296 6.92 21.87 -12.72
C ALA A 296 7.27 21.40 -14.14
N ASP A 297 8.45 20.80 -14.36
CA ASP A 297 8.87 20.24 -15.66
C ASP A 297 8.68 18.69 -15.73
N GLY A 298 8.04 18.11 -14.74
CA GLY A 298 7.60 16.72 -14.68
C GLY A 298 6.08 16.59 -14.76
N GLY A 299 5.51 15.55 -14.17
CA GLY A 299 4.07 15.37 -14.10
C GLY A 299 3.65 13.99 -13.65
N CYS A 300 2.36 13.82 -13.40
CA CYS A 300 1.78 12.54 -13.04
C CYS A 300 0.50 12.22 -13.78
N ALA A 301 0.15 10.95 -13.78
CA ALA A 301 -1.11 10.45 -14.31
C ALA A 301 -1.60 9.29 -13.44
N TYR A 302 -2.83 9.42 -12.97
CA TYR A 302 -3.59 8.39 -12.26
C TYR A 302 -4.40 7.61 -13.30
N TYR A 303 -4.34 6.30 -13.23
CA TYR A 303 -5.07 5.45 -14.16
C TYR A 303 -6.27 4.80 -13.48
N ASP A 304 -7.37 4.68 -14.21
CA ASP A 304 -8.57 3.99 -13.76
C ASP A 304 -8.34 2.47 -13.82
N THR A 305 -7.69 1.97 -12.80
CA THR A 305 -7.32 0.56 -12.63
C THR A 305 -8.09 -0.10 -11.48
N VAL A 306 -9.09 0.60 -10.90
CA VAL A 306 -9.85 0.11 -9.75
C VAL A 306 -10.57 -1.20 -10.05
N ASP A 307 -11.21 -1.30 -11.22
CA ASP A 307 -11.92 -2.53 -11.55
C ASP A 307 -10.97 -3.72 -11.81
N PRO A 308 -9.95 -3.64 -12.68
CA PRO A 308 -9.09 -4.79 -12.94
C PRO A 308 -8.03 -5.07 -11.86
N LEU A 309 -7.51 -4.05 -11.17
CA LEU A 309 -6.38 -4.17 -10.23
C LEU A 309 -6.73 -3.84 -8.79
N LYS A 310 -7.97 -3.47 -8.53
CA LYS A 310 -8.55 -3.15 -7.21
C LYS A 310 -7.89 -1.98 -6.47
N CYS A 311 -7.09 -1.18 -7.17
CA CYS A 311 -6.56 0.09 -6.68
C CYS A 311 -6.23 1.03 -7.86
N ILE A 312 -6.08 2.31 -7.55
CA ILE A 312 -5.56 3.31 -8.50
C ILE A 312 -4.04 3.12 -8.60
N TRP A 313 -3.51 3.18 -9.83
CA TRP A 313 -2.08 3.27 -10.08
C TRP A 313 -1.73 4.63 -10.66
N GLU A 314 -0.67 5.22 -10.12
CA GLU A 314 -0.09 6.48 -10.59
C GLU A 314 1.24 6.21 -11.28
N ALA A 315 1.47 6.87 -12.42
CA ALA A 315 2.79 7.05 -12.97
C ALA A 315 3.29 8.47 -12.66
N PHE A 316 4.51 8.59 -12.18
CA PHE A 316 5.10 9.88 -11.84
C PHE A 316 6.45 10.08 -12.53
N GLN A 317 6.58 11.20 -13.24
CA GLN A 317 7.84 11.72 -13.72
C GLN A 317 8.28 12.85 -12.80
N PRO A 318 9.31 12.65 -11.97
CA PRO A 318 9.76 13.68 -11.05
C PRO A 318 10.32 14.91 -11.79
N PRO A 319 10.06 16.13 -11.28
CA PRO A 319 10.67 17.32 -11.81
C PRO A 319 12.19 17.34 -11.55
N LYS A 320 12.98 17.87 -12.48
CA LYS A 320 14.46 17.87 -12.40
C LYS A 320 15.01 18.61 -11.19
N ALA A 321 14.34 19.66 -10.77
CA ALA A 321 14.77 20.46 -9.60
C ALA A 321 14.24 19.91 -8.26
N GLY A 322 13.46 18.81 -8.29
CA GLY A 322 12.69 18.34 -7.13
C GLY A 322 11.50 19.25 -6.80
N LEU A 323 10.80 18.94 -5.72
CA LEU A 323 9.70 19.74 -5.22
C LEU A 323 10.20 20.75 -4.17
N PRO A 324 9.59 21.95 -4.08
CA PRO A 324 9.91 22.88 -3.01
C PRO A 324 9.32 22.36 -1.68
N THR A 325 10.17 21.89 -0.79
CA THR A 325 9.76 21.25 0.46
C THR A 325 10.24 22.00 1.69
N THR A 326 9.50 21.83 2.78
CA THR A 326 9.92 22.15 4.14
C THR A 326 9.99 20.87 4.96
N HIS A 327 10.82 20.84 5.99
CA HIS A 327 11.02 19.61 6.78
C HIS A 327 10.19 19.62 8.06
N TYR A 328 9.78 18.40 8.49
CA TYR A 328 9.16 18.14 9.78
C TYR A 328 9.69 16.79 10.33
N PRO A 329 10.03 16.69 11.60
CA PRO A 329 10.51 17.75 12.48
C PRO A 329 11.87 18.23 12.07
#